data_34d435d6c639eaf9ee0d5324131d7363
#
_entry.id   34d435d6c639eaf9ee0d5324131d7363
#
_cell.length_a   1.000
_cell.length_b   1.000
_cell.length_c   1.000
_cell.angle_alpha   90.00
_cell.angle_beta   90.00
_cell.angle_gamma   90.00
#
_symmetry.space_group_name_H-M   'P 1'
#
loop_
_entity.id
_entity.type
_entity.pdbx_description
1 polymer ?
#
loop_
_entity_poly.entity_id
_entity_poly.type
_entity_poly.pdbx_seq_one_letter_code
_entity_poly.pdbx_strand_id
1 'polypeptide(L)'
;MEDDRMRRTAVKGGGQRGGQLNPLDVSQFWQQYRKSTRRRYDCLPFHEDYKELVRSSELLAYLIRSYAVWEMTCGALGHPGGSFSEAEFLAVLYNYLLRFDPNEPKWKMRDVFYLSKCHACPGLYAVLALFGCFPLQKLKYYGAWDSGLESHPDWLVTPGIEISGGSLGQIPGVAAGRALAIQKEGPEHNDRTVYALLGDGECNEGSVWEAFMAAAHYKLDNLVFVIDYNKVQAKGLVNKDMSIEPLADKLKSFNLKVYETQNGHDVSELIEIFTRVGVQRQGKPSAVILNTIKGKKVRECQLNPNWHTSAPRSIEAAGVWLEELWDQDGRRLGIPKAFHEALTGLIEIVPPEHDNPDKIQEKQA
;
A
#
# COMPACT_ATOMS: atom_id res chain seq x y z
N MET A 1 -18.84 -16.79 30.26
CA MET A 1 -18.66 -18.13 29.61
C MET A 1 -18.89 -18.12 28.09
N GLU A 2 -19.37 -17.02 27.50
CA GLU A 2 -19.47 -16.86 26.03
C GLU A 2 -18.21 -16.26 25.38
N ASP A 3 -17.38 -15.59 26.14
CA ASP A 3 -16.19 -14.89 25.66
C ASP A 3 -14.98 -15.82 25.34
N ASP A 4 -15.00 -17.03 25.89
CA ASP A 4 -13.91 -18.02 25.70
C ASP A 4 -14.07 -18.87 24.41
N ARG A 5 -15.25 -18.82 23.78
CA ARG A 5 -15.48 -19.50 22.48
C ARG A 5 -14.97 -18.70 21.29
N MET A 6 -14.94 -17.36 21.37
CA MET A 6 -14.43 -16.53 20.25
C MET A 6 -12.90 -16.54 20.15
N ARG A 7 -12.18 -16.75 21.26
CA ARG A 7 -10.71 -16.78 21.29
C ARG A 7 -10.07 -17.99 20.62
N ARG A 8 -10.83 -19.08 20.45
CA ARG A 8 -10.33 -20.32 19.81
C ARG A 8 -10.64 -20.45 18.32
N THR A 9 -11.41 -19.54 17.75
CA THR A 9 -11.84 -19.60 16.34
C THR A 9 -10.93 -18.86 15.37
N ALA A 10 -10.09 -17.93 15.81
CA ALA A 10 -9.22 -17.14 14.93
C ALA A 10 -8.06 -17.93 14.29
N VAL A 11 -7.66 -19.07 14.87
CA VAL A 11 -6.61 -19.95 14.31
C VAL A 11 -7.19 -21.31 13.83
N LYS A 12 -8.42 -21.64 14.23
CA LYS A 12 -9.08 -22.90 13.85
C LYS A 12 -10.19 -22.78 12.80
N GLY A 13 -10.47 -21.57 12.30
CA GLY A 13 -11.47 -21.34 11.25
C GLY A 13 -11.09 -21.89 9.87
N GLY A 14 -9.88 -22.40 9.68
CA GLY A 14 -9.44 -23.14 8.50
C GLY A 14 -9.50 -24.67 8.65
N GLY A 15 -10.05 -25.17 9.75
CA GLY A 15 -10.07 -26.59 10.07
C GLY A 15 -11.35 -27.31 9.62
N GLN A 16 -11.76 -27.21 8.38
CA GLN A 16 -12.61 -28.18 7.73
C GLN A 16 -11.80 -28.95 6.71
N ARG A 17 -11.50 -30.21 7.08
CA ARG A 17 -11.22 -31.38 6.20
C ARG A 17 -10.70 -31.00 4.79
N GLY A 18 -9.37 -30.92 4.61
CA GLY A 18 -8.76 -31.06 3.28
C GLY A 18 -9.19 -30.07 2.17
N GLY A 19 -9.85 -28.98 2.50
CA GLY A 19 -10.24 -27.94 1.55
C GLY A 19 -9.01 -27.12 1.15
N GLN A 20 -8.68 -27.11 -0.12
CA GLN A 20 -7.71 -26.26 -0.75
C GLN A 20 -8.09 -24.80 -0.47
N LEU A 21 -7.16 -23.99 0.07
CA LEU A 21 -7.40 -22.57 0.32
C LEU A 21 -7.56 -21.90 -1.06
N ASN A 22 -8.78 -21.44 -1.39
CA ASN A 22 -9.03 -20.77 -2.64
C ASN A 22 -8.46 -19.34 -2.57
N PRO A 23 -7.51 -18.96 -3.42
CA PRO A 23 -6.95 -17.60 -3.43
C PRO A 23 -8.00 -16.48 -3.58
N LEU A 24 -9.13 -16.76 -4.21
CA LEU A 24 -10.18 -15.76 -4.43
C LEU A 24 -11.09 -15.54 -3.20
N ASP A 25 -11.01 -16.40 -2.18
CA ASP A 25 -11.83 -16.29 -0.97
C ASP A 25 -11.10 -15.61 0.20
N VAL A 26 -9.82 -15.26 0.02
CA VAL A 26 -8.98 -14.66 1.07
C VAL A 26 -9.52 -13.30 1.53
N SER A 27 -10.18 -12.54 0.65
CA SER A 27 -10.80 -11.26 1.02
C SER A 27 -11.86 -11.40 2.12
N GLN A 28 -12.59 -12.51 2.17
CA GLN A 28 -13.60 -12.78 3.21
C GLN A 28 -12.96 -12.92 4.60
N PHE A 29 -11.76 -13.49 4.68
CA PHE A 29 -10.99 -13.59 5.92
C PHE A 29 -10.69 -12.21 6.50
N TRP A 30 -10.19 -11.26 5.67
CA TRP A 30 -9.87 -9.91 6.11
C TRP A 30 -11.10 -9.09 6.48
N GLN A 31 -12.22 -9.26 5.76
CA GLN A 31 -13.49 -8.61 6.09
C GLN A 31 -14.02 -9.06 7.46
N GLN A 32 -13.89 -10.35 7.81
CA GLN A 32 -14.27 -10.87 9.12
C GLN A 32 -13.34 -10.35 10.23
N TYR A 33 -12.05 -10.28 9.97
CA TYR A 33 -11.06 -9.79 10.92
C TYR A 33 -11.30 -8.32 11.27
N ARG A 34 -11.69 -7.50 10.30
CA ARG A 34 -11.94 -6.07 10.49
C ARG A 34 -13.25 -5.71 11.19
N LYS A 35 -14.26 -6.55 11.18
CA LYS A 35 -15.52 -6.29 11.89
C LYS A 35 -15.33 -6.04 13.40
N SER A 36 -14.19 -6.43 13.95
CA SER A 36 -13.83 -6.26 15.35
C SER A 36 -12.98 -5.01 15.67
N THR A 37 -12.54 -4.23 14.68
CA THR A 37 -11.47 -3.25 14.89
C THR A 37 -11.75 -1.87 14.32
N ARG A 38 -12.70 -1.14 14.91
CA ARG A 38 -12.66 0.33 14.94
C ARG A 38 -11.57 0.72 15.94
N ARG A 39 -10.30 0.59 15.59
CA ARG A 39 -9.19 0.86 16.51
C ARG A 39 -8.76 2.31 16.42
N ARG A 40 -8.67 2.96 17.57
CA ARG A 40 -7.91 4.18 17.84
C ARG A 40 -6.52 3.78 18.35
N TYR A 41 -5.57 4.67 18.22
CA TYR A 41 -4.20 4.60 18.77
C TYR A 41 -4.12 4.38 20.30
N ASP A 42 -5.24 4.29 20.99
CA ASP A 42 -5.32 4.37 22.46
C ASP A 42 -4.85 3.12 23.20
N CYS A 43 -4.51 2.07 22.48
CA CYS A 43 -4.01 0.84 23.10
C CYS A 43 -2.85 0.30 22.27
N LEU A 44 -1.62 0.49 22.74
CA LEU A 44 -0.56 -0.47 22.42
C LEU A 44 -1.10 -1.84 22.87
N PRO A 45 -1.29 -2.79 21.97
CA PRO A 45 -1.86 -4.07 22.32
C PRO A 45 -0.94 -4.77 23.34
N PHE A 46 -1.52 -5.20 24.45
CA PHE A 46 -0.82 -6.05 25.39
C PHE A 46 -0.34 -7.32 24.68
N HIS A 47 0.82 -7.77 25.01
CA HIS A 47 1.70 -8.85 24.54
C HIS A 47 1.17 -9.86 23.49
N GLU A 48 0.00 -10.44 23.64
CA GLU A 48 -0.53 -11.43 22.68
C GLU A 48 -1.16 -10.76 21.43
N ASP A 49 -1.89 -9.66 21.62
CA ASP A 49 -2.50 -8.90 20.53
C ASP A 49 -1.44 -8.23 19.64
N TYR A 50 -0.30 -7.82 20.21
CA TYR A 50 0.80 -7.25 19.44
C TYR A 50 1.47 -8.27 18.52
N LYS A 51 1.72 -9.49 19.01
CA LYS A 51 2.29 -10.57 18.17
C LYS A 51 1.37 -10.94 17.02
N GLU A 52 0.06 -10.98 17.28
CA GLU A 52 -0.93 -11.25 16.26
C GLU A 52 -1.04 -10.11 15.25
N LEU A 53 -0.95 -8.86 15.69
CA LEU A 53 -0.90 -7.69 14.80
C LEU A 53 0.32 -7.72 13.89
N VAL A 54 1.50 -8.02 14.43
CA VAL A 54 2.73 -8.16 13.64
C VAL A 54 2.56 -9.27 12.61
N ARG A 55 2.15 -10.47 13.06
CA ARG A 55 1.97 -11.63 12.19
C ARG A 55 0.94 -11.39 11.09
N SER A 56 -0.21 -10.82 11.43
CA SER A 56 -1.27 -10.52 10.45
C SER A 56 -0.82 -9.46 9.44
N SER A 57 -0.05 -8.46 9.87
CA SER A 57 0.49 -7.45 8.95
C SER A 57 1.59 -8.02 8.05
N GLU A 58 2.46 -8.91 8.55
CA GLU A 58 3.42 -9.64 7.70
C GLU A 58 2.70 -10.52 6.66
N LEU A 59 1.64 -11.22 7.08
CA LEU A 59 0.81 -12.01 6.17
C LEU A 59 0.16 -11.14 5.11
N LEU A 60 -0.37 -9.99 5.50
CA LEU A 60 -0.97 -9.04 4.56
C LEU A 60 0.06 -8.51 3.57
N ALA A 61 1.28 -8.18 4.00
CA ALA A 61 2.36 -7.74 3.11
C ALA A 61 2.74 -8.83 2.08
N TYR A 62 2.79 -10.09 2.51
CA TYR A 62 2.96 -11.25 1.60
C TYR A 62 1.85 -11.32 0.56
N LEU A 63 0.58 -11.22 0.99
CA LEU A 63 -0.58 -11.27 0.09
C LEU A 63 -0.59 -10.08 -0.88
N ILE A 64 -0.30 -8.86 -0.41
CA ILE A 64 -0.18 -7.66 -1.27
C ILE A 64 0.80 -7.93 -2.42
N ARG A 65 2.00 -8.45 -2.14
CA ARG A 65 2.97 -8.78 -3.19
C ARG A 65 2.48 -9.88 -4.12
N SER A 66 1.88 -10.92 -3.56
CA SER A 66 1.38 -12.06 -4.35
C SER A 66 0.30 -11.64 -5.34
N TYR A 67 -0.67 -10.81 -4.90
CA TYR A 67 -1.71 -10.30 -5.79
C TYR A 67 -1.21 -9.23 -6.74
N ALA A 68 -0.23 -8.41 -6.33
CA ALA A 68 0.44 -7.49 -7.24
C ALA A 68 1.19 -8.24 -8.37
N VAL A 69 1.83 -9.38 -8.08
CA VAL A 69 2.38 -10.26 -9.14
C VAL A 69 1.28 -10.75 -10.06
N TRP A 70 0.18 -11.24 -9.49
CA TRP A 70 -0.94 -11.77 -10.26
C TRP A 70 -1.54 -10.73 -11.20
N GLU A 71 -1.94 -9.57 -10.70
CA GLU A 71 -2.57 -8.52 -11.52
C GLU A 71 -1.62 -7.95 -12.58
N MET A 72 -0.36 -7.66 -12.23
CA MET A 72 0.63 -7.16 -13.19
C MET A 72 0.91 -8.17 -14.29
N THR A 73 0.89 -9.47 -13.99
CA THR A 73 1.08 -10.51 -15.00
C THR A 73 -0.14 -10.60 -15.91
N CYS A 74 -1.35 -10.57 -15.35
CA CYS A 74 -2.59 -10.59 -16.14
C CYS A 74 -2.66 -9.39 -17.10
N GLY A 75 -2.33 -8.19 -16.64
CA GLY A 75 -2.33 -6.96 -17.44
C GLY A 75 -1.08 -6.78 -18.32
N ALA A 76 -0.07 -7.65 -18.18
CA ALA A 76 1.22 -7.56 -18.86
C ALA A 76 1.93 -6.20 -18.72
N LEU A 77 1.66 -5.48 -17.64
CA LEU A 77 2.21 -4.16 -17.33
C LEU A 77 2.29 -3.95 -15.80
N GLY A 78 3.04 -2.96 -15.35
CA GLY A 78 3.07 -2.58 -13.94
C GLY A 78 4.40 -2.00 -13.48
N HIS A 79 4.50 -1.76 -12.18
CA HIS A 79 5.66 -1.18 -11.53
C HIS A 79 6.02 -2.01 -10.28
N PRO A 80 6.60 -3.21 -10.45
CA PRO A 80 6.84 -4.13 -9.33
C PRO A 80 7.79 -3.54 -8.29
N GLY A 81 8.77 -2.76 -8.73
CA GLY A 81 9.75 -2.18 -7.83
C GLY A 81 9.14 -1.38 -6.69
N GLY A 82 8.27 -0.42 -7.02
CA GLY A 82 7.58 0.44 -6.06
C GLY A 82 6.49 -0.28 -5.27
N SER A 83 5.73 -1.17 -5.93
CA SER A 83 4.67 -1.95 -5.31
C SER A 83 5.19 -2.93 -4.24
N PHE A 84 6.39 -3.48 -4.46
CA PHE A 84 6.99 -4.41 -3.51
C PHE A 84 7.71 -3.72 -2.35
N SER A 85 8.26 -2.50 -2.56
CA SER A 85 8.92 -1.75 -1.50
C SER A 85 7.94 -1.22 -0.44
N GLU A 86 6.71 -0.90 -0.82
CA GLU A 86 5.69 -0.32 0.07
C GLU A 86 4.81 -1.35 0.79
N ALA A 87 4.94 -2.65 0.49
CA ALA A 87 3.96 -3.66 0.91
C ALA A 87 3.80 -3.76 2.44
N GLU A 88 4.88 -3.70 3.22
CA GLU A 88 4.81 -3.71 4.69
C GLU A 88 4.16 -2.44 5.23
N PHE A 89 4.48 -1.28 4.65
CA PHE A 89 3.82 -0.03 5.04
C PHE A 89 2.31 -0.08 4.74
N LEU A 90 1.90 -0.49 3.55
CA LEU A 90 0.48 -0.65 3.21
C LEU A 90 -0.21 -1.65 4.15
N ALA A 91 0.47 -2.75 4.48
CA ALA A 91 -0.06 -3.73 5.42
C ALA A 91 -0.30 -3.13 6.80
N VAL A 92 0.66 -2.41 7.36
CA VAL A 92 0.52 -1.75 8.67
C VAL A 92 -0.52 -0.63 8.59
N LEU A 93 -0.53 0.16 7.51
CA LEU A 93 -1.48 1.24 7.32
C LEU A 93 -2.93 0.73 7.35
N TYR A 94 -3.26 -0.24 6.50
CA TYR A 94 -4.63 -0.74 6.36
C TYR A 94 -5.06 -1.68 7.47
N ASN A 95 -4.13 -2.46 8.05
CA ASN A 95 -4.44 -3.39 9.13
C ASN A 95 -4.54 -2.73 10.50
N TYR A 96 -3.81 -1.62 10.71
CA TYR A 96 -3.68 -1.03 12.05
C TYR A 96 -4.00 0.47 12.13
N LEU A 97 -3.46 1.29 11.22
CA LEU A 97 -3.45 2.74 11.39
C LEU A 97 -4.71 3.43 10.86
N LEU A 98 -5.13 3.06 9.65
CA LEU A 98 -6.14 3.79 8.89
C LEU A 98 -7.56 3.48 9.39
N ARG A 99 -8.27 4.50 9.82
CA ARG A 99 -9.72 4.41 10.01
C ARG A 99 -10.41 4.54 8.67
N PHE A 100 -10.94 3.46 8.19
CA PHE A 100 -11.64 3.46 6.92
C PHE A 100 -12.69 2.34 6.89
N ASP A 101 -13.75 2.52 6.10
CA ASP A 101 -14.77 1.50 5.89
C ASP A 101 -14.79 1.12 4.40
N PRO A 102 -14.47 -0.13 4.03
CA PRO A 102 -14.49 -0.55 2.64
C PRO A 102 -15.90 -0.54 2.02
N ASN A 103 -16.97 -0.64 2.84
CA ASN A 103 -18.35 -0.56 2.37
C ASN A 103 -18.82 0.90 2.18
N GLU A 104 -18.16 1.86 2.83
CA GLU A 104 -18.38 3.29 2.71
C GLU A 104 -17.06 4.04 2.48
N PRO A 105 -16.36 3.84 1.35
CA PRO A 105 -15.03 4.38 1.11
C PRO A 105 -14.96 5.92 1.18
N LYS A 106 -16.11 6.61 1.04
CA LYS A 106 -16.22 8.07 1.13
C LYS A 106 -16.73 8.57 2.48
N TRP A 107 -16.74 7.72 3.51
CA TRP A 107 -17.14 8.11 4.86
C TRP A 107 -16.39 9.36 5.34
N LYS A 108 -17.12 10.39 5.79
CA LYS A 108 -16.55 11.71 6.07
C LYS A 108 -15.52 11.69 7.21
N MET A 109 -15.69 10.80 8.21
CA MET A 109 -14.83 10.73 9.38
C MET A 109 -13.65 9.76 9.22
N ARG A 110 -13.41 9.25 8.00
CA ARG A 110 -12.27 8.39 7.71
C ARG A 110 -10.96 9.15 7.77
N ASP A 111 -9.88 8.43 8.03
CA ASP A 111 -8.54 8.89 7.67
C ASP A 111 -8.38 8.87 6.15
N VAL A 112 -7.40 9.59 5.64
CA VAL A 112 -7.17 9.73 4.20
C VAL A 112 -5.77 9.24 3.84
N PHE A 113 -5.69 8.38 2.84
CA PHE A 113 -4.41 7.92 2.30
C PHE A 113 -4.25 8.31 0.84
N TYR A 114 -3.15 8.97 0.54
CA TYR A 114 -2.74 9.33 -0.81
C TYR A 114 -1.48 8.57 -1.22
N LEU A 115 -1.57 7.77 -2.28
CA LEU A 115 -0.41 7.20 -2.94
C LEU A 115 0.16 8.23 -3.93
N SER A 116 1.18 8.99 -3.51
CA SER A 116 1.78 10.03 -4.36
C SER A 116 2.61 9.44 -5.51
N LYS A 117 3.36 8.38 -5.26
CA LYS A 117 4.00 7.57 -6.31
C LYS A 117 2.99 6.65 -7.00
N CYS A 118 2.03 7.23 -7.70
CA CYS A 118 0.83 6.56 -8.23
C CYS A 118 1.10 5.33 -9.08
N HIS A 119 2.25 5.27 -9.73
CA HIS A 119 2.69 4.11 -10.52
C HIS A 119 2.83 2.83 -9.69
N ALA A 120 2.98 2.91 -8.37
CA ALA A 120 3.02 1.75 -7.48
C ALA A 120 1.61 1.23 -7.09
N CYS A 121 0.56 1.65 -7.81
CA CYS A 121 -0.83 1.28 -7.54
C CYS A 121 -1.12 -0.24 -7.50
N PRO A 122 -0.37 -1.16 -8.12
CA PRO A 122 -0.63 -2.59 -7.91
C PRO A 122 -0.62 -3.00 -6.43
N GLY A 123 0.30 -2.50 -5.62
CA GLY A 123 0.27 -2.75 -4.18
C GLY A 123 -0.99 -2.21 -3.50
N LEU A 124 -1.42 -1.01 -3.90
CA LEU A 124 -2.63 -0.39 -3.38
C LEU A 124 -3.91 -1.10 -3.84
N TYR A 125 -4.01 -1.50 -5.11
CA TYR A 125 -5.17 -2.25 -5.59
C TYR A 125 -5.30 -3.60 -4.92
N ALA A 126 -4.18 -4.31 -4.74
CA ALA A 126 -4.17 -5.57 -3.99
C ALA A 126 -4.72 -5.40 -2.57
N VAL A 127 -4.27 -4.40 -1.80
CA VAL A 127 -4.77 -4.20 -0.43
C VAL A 127 -6.23 -3.75 -0.41
N LEU A 128 -6.67 -2.89 -1.32
CA LEU A 128 -8.07 -2.46 -1.42
C LEU A 128 -9.01 -3.63 -1.74
N ALA A 129 -8.62 -4.50 -2.67
CA ALA A 129 -9.36 -5.71 -3.00
C ALA A 129 -9.40 -6.70 -1.82
N LEU A 130 -8.27 -6.92 -1.13
CA LEU A 130 -8.21 -7.76 0.06
C LEU A 130 -9.13 -7.25 1.18
N PHE A 131 -9.27 -5.93 1.33
CA PHE A 131 -10.21 -5.35 2.28
C PHE A 131 -11.65 -5.26 1.76
N GLY A 132 -11.91 -5.63 0.51
CA GLY A 132 -13.25 -5.75 -0.05
C GLY A 132 -13.83 -4.44 -0.57
N CYS A 133 -13.00 -3.44 -0.90
CA CYS A 133 -13.47 -2.24 -1.61
C CYS A 133 -14.05 -2.58 -2.98
N PHE A 134 -13.55 -3.65 -3.59
CA PHE A 134 -14.05 -4.26 -4.81
C PHE A 134 -13.69 -5.75 -4.84
N PRO A 135 -14.35 -6.57 -5.70
CA PRO A 135 -14.06 -7.99 -5.78
C PRO A 135 -12.62 -8.30 -6.18
N LEU A 136 -11.97 -9.24 -5.50
CA LEU A 136 -10.58 -9.62 -5.72
C LEU A 136 -10.31 -10.06 -7.17
N GLN A 137 -11.31 -10.74 -7.79
CA GLN A 137 -11.26 -11.17 -9.19
C GLN A 137 -11.06 -10.01 -10.18
N LYS A 138 -11.42 -8.79 -9.79
CA LYS A 138 -11.26 -7.60 -10.64
C LYS A 138 -9.79 -7.29 -10.94
N LEU A 139 -8.86 -7.71 -10.05
CA LEU A 139 -7.42 -7.50 -10.22
C LEU A 139 -6.87 -8.08 -11.54
N LYS A 140 -7.47 -9.18 -12.05
CA LYS A 140 -7.07 -9.77 -13.34
C LYS A 140 -7.21 -8.81 -14.54
N TYR A 141 -8.04 -7.78 -14.40
CA TYR A 141 -8.28 -6.78 -15.44
C TYR A 141 -7.46 -5.50 -15.26
N TYR A 142 -6.38 -5.56 -14.46
CA TYR A 142 -5.48 -4.43 -14.27
C TYR A 142 -4.94 -3.92 -15.62
N GLY A 143 -5.09 -2.62 -15.86
CA GLY A 143 -4.69 -1.98 -17.11
C GLY A 143 -5.59 -2.26 -18.32
N ALA A 144 -6.61 -3.11 -18.19
CA ALA A 144 -7.57 -3.32 -19.27
C ALA A 144 -8.53 -2.12 -19.39
N TRP A 145 -8.94 -1.83 -20.60
CA TRP A 145 -9.88 -0.74 -20.88
C TRP A 145 -11.16 -0.89 -20.05
N ASP A 146 -11.62 0.21 -19.46
CA ASP A 146 -12.86 0.27 -18.68
C ASP A 146 -12.89 -0.65 -17.44
N SER A 147 -11.74 -1.18 -17.03
CA SER A 147 -11.64 -2.03 -15.84
C SER A 147 -11.82 -1.22 -14.55
N GLY A 148 -11.51 0.07 -14.59
CA GLY A 148 -11.38 0.92 -13.40
C GLY A 148 -10.16 0.58 -12.53
N LEU A 149 -9.20 -0.21 -13.04
CA LEU A 149 -7.91 -0.49 -12.42
C LEU A 149 -6.80 -0.08 -13.37
N GLU A 150 -6.70 1.23 -13.59
CA GLU A 150 -5.73 1.83 -14.49
C GLU A 150 -4.30 1.69 -13.96
N SER A 151 -3.30 1.84 -14.85
CA SER A 151 -1.88 1.83 -14.47
C SER A 151 -1.48 2.98 -13.51
N HIS A 152 -2.35 3.96 -13.37
CA HIS A 152 -2.32 5.02 -12.35
C HIS A 152 -3.74 5.17 -11.80
N PRO A 153 -3.90 5.37 -10.48
CA PRO A 153 -5.23 5.30 -9.86
C PRO A 153 -6.15 6.44 -10.31
N ASP A 154 -7.43 6.11 -10.53
CA ASP A 154 -8.49 7.07 -10.77
C ASP A 154 -9.58 6.98 -9.68
N TRP A 155 -9.78 8.07 -8.95
CA TRP A 155 -10.73 8.16 -7.84
C TRP A 155 -12.20 8.13 -8.26
N LEU A 156 -12.49 8.38 -9.55
CA LEU A 156 -13.85 8.37 -10.08
C LEU A 156 -14.38 6.94 -10.29
N VAL A 157 -13.48 6.00 -10.59
CA VAL A 157 -13.86 4.64 -11.01
C VAL A 157 -13.40 3.54 -10.07
N THR A 158 -12.38 3.81 -9.24
CA THR A 158 -11.82 2.80 -8.32
C THR A 158 -12.23 3.09 -6.87
N PRO A 159 -13.10 2.26 -6.25
CA PRO A 159 -13.45 2.43 -4.84
C PRO A 159 -12.25 2.37 -3.91
N GLY A 160 -12.17 3.30 -2.95
CA GLY A 160 -11.05 3.38 -1.98
C GLY A 160 -9.88 4.23 -2.45
N ILE A 161 -9.86 4.68 -3.71
CA ILE A 161 -8.91 5.67 -4.20
C ILE A 161 -9.40 7.08 -3.83
N GLU A 162 -8.49 7.89 -3.29
CA GLU A 162 -8.80 9.23 -2.78
C GLU A 162 -8.52 10.36 -3.79
N ILE A 163 -7.66 10.09 -4.78
CA ILE A 163 -7.29 11.05 -5.83
C ILE A 163 -6.77 10.34 -7.06
N SER A 164 -7.12 10.85 -8.24
CA SER A 164 -6.45 10.49 -9.50
C SER A 164 -5.08 11.17 -9.56
N GLY A 165 -4.07 10.44 -9.95
CA GLY A 165 -2.71 10.97 -10.00
C GLY A 165 -1.83 10.22 -10.99
N GLY A 166 -0.59 10.71 -11.13
CA GLY A 166 0.42 10.14 -12.05
C GLY A 166 1.60 11.09 -12.22
N SER A 167 1.35 12.40 -12.24
CA SER A 167 2.40 13.41 -12.20
C SER A 167 2.98 13.51 -10.80
N LEU A 168 4.24 13.11 -10.64
CA LEU A 168 4.93 13.14 -9.36
C LEU A 168 5.03 14.57 -8.80
N GLY A 169 5.05 14.68 -7.47
CA GLY A 169 5.16 15.94 -6.75
C GLY A 169 3.85 16.70 -6.57
N GLN A 170 2.75 16.32 -7.24
CA GLN A 170 1.46 17.04 -7.14
C GLN A 170 0.70 16.72 -5.84
N ILE A 171 0.66 15.46 -5.48
CA ILE A 171 -0.18 14.94 -4.39
C ILE A 171 0.24 15.44 -3.00
N PRO A 172 1.51 15.68 -2.66
CA PRO A 172 1.88 16.24 -1.36
C PRO A 172 1.20 17.58 -1.06
N GLY A 173 1.06 18.46 -2.07
CA GLY A 173 0.32 19.71 -1.94
C GLY A 173 -1.18 19.50 -1.70
N VAL A 174 -1.78 18.52 -2.39
CA VAL A 174 -3.19 18.14 -2.19
C VAL A 174 -3.39 17.58 -0.78
N ALA A 175 -2.46 16.75 -0.29
CA ALA A 175 -2.50 16.20 1.07
C ALA A 175 -2.43 17.32 2.13
N ALA A 176 -1.58 18.33 1.92
CA ALA A 176 -1.51 19.51 2.78
C ALA A 176 -2.84 20.29 2.78
N GLY A 177 -3.43 20.51 1.60
CA GLY A 177 -4.75 21.14 1.47
C GLY A 177 -5.85 20.36 2.19
N ARG A 178 -5.85 19.02 2.07
CA ARG A 178 -6.82 18.15 2.76
C ARG A 178 -6.65 18.19 4.28
N ALA A 179 -5.42 18.15 4.78
CA ALA A 179 -5.13 18.24 6.20
C ALA A 179 -5.56 19.60 6.79
N LEU A 180 -5.31 20.68 6.04
CA LEU A 180 -5.76 22.03 6.42
C LEU A 180 -7.29 22.14 6.46
N ALA A 181 -7.98 21.57 5.47
CA ALA A 181 -9.44 21.54 5.45
C ALA A 181 -10.01 20.81 6.69
N ILE A 182 -9.43 19.66 7.05
CA ILE A 182 -9.82 18.92 8.26
C ILE A 182 -9.64 19.77 9.52
N GLN A 183 -8.51 20.49 9.66
CA GLN A 183 -8.30 21.37 10.81
C GLN A 183 -9.33 22.52 10.89
N LYS A 184 -9.80 23.00 9.74
CA LYS A 184 -10.81 24.07 9.66
C LYS A 184 -12.23 23.62 9.98
N GLU A 185 -12.51 22.31 9.95
CA GLU A 185 -13.82 21.78 10.35
C GLU A 185 -14.07 21.83 11.86
N GLY A 186 -13.04 22.07 12.69
CA GLY A 186 -13.14 22.21 14.13
C GLY A 186 -12.41 21.11 14.92
N PRO A 187 -12.23 21.33 16.24
CA PRO A 187 -11.46 20.41 17.09
C PRO A 187 -12.06 19.00 17.17
N GLU A 188 -13.39 18.88 17.12
CA GLU A 188 -14.12 17.60 17.17
C GLU A 188 -13.88 16.72 15.92
N HIS A 189 -13.35 17.29 14.85
CA HIS A 189 -13.05 16.60 13.60
C HIS A 189 -11.54 16.41 13.36
N ASN A 190 -10.71 16.99 14.23
CA ASN A 190 -9.25 17.03 14.05
C ASN A 190 -8.53 15.74 14.49
N ASP A 191 -9.26 14.68 14.82
CA ASP A 191 -8.67 13.37 15.11
C ASP A 191 -8.33 12.55 13.85
N ARG A 192 -8.77 13.02 12.66
CA ARG A 192 -8.46 12.39 11.35
C ARG A 192 -7.03 12.67 10.93
N THR A 193 -6.41 11.65 10.36
CA THR A 193 -5.04 11.73 9.85
C THR A 193 -5.04 11.65 8.33
N VAL A 194 -4.18 12.44 7.70
CA VAL A 194 -3.87 12.37 6.28
C VAL A 194 -2.47 11.78 6.12
N TYR A 195 -2.37 10.69 5.37
CA TYR A 195 -1.11 10.04 5.00
C TYR A 195 -0.83 10.27 3.52
N ALA A 196 0.40 10.62 3.17
CA ALA A 196 0.84 10.72 1.78
C ALA A 196 2.13 9.93 1.60
N LEU A 197 2.10 8.89 0.75
CA LEU A 197 3.25 8.05 0.45
C LEU A 197 3.94 8.53 -0.81
N LEU A 198 5.14 9.07 -0.64
CA LEU A 198 6.01 9.57 -1.70
C LEU A 198 7.10 8.56 -2.03
N GLY A 199 7.67 8.66 -3.23
CA GLY A 199 8.94 8.03 -3.57
C GLY A 199 10.14 8.94 -3.26
N ASP A 200 11.31 8.34 -3.06
CA ASP A 200 12.57 9.09 -2.89
C ASP A 200 12.94 9.90 -4.16
N GLY A 201 12.82 9.30 -5.35
CA GLY A 201 13.00 10.02 -6.61
C GLY A 201 11.98 11.13 -6.83
N GLU A 202 10.77 11.00 -6.30
CA GLU A 202 9.74 12.05 -6.31
C GLU A 202 10.16 13.29 -5.52
N CYS A 203 10.99 13.12 -4.48
CA CYS A 203 11.51 14.23 -3.70
C CYS A 203 12.47 15.16 -4.50
N ASN A 204 12.78 14.84 -5.76
CA ASN A 204 13.45 15.76 -6.67
C ASN A 204 12.51 16.81 -7.27
N GLU A 205 11.19 16.65 -7.16
CA GLU A 205 10.22 17.64 -7.60
C GLU A 205 10.16 18.83 -6.63
N GLY A 206 10.25 20.06 -7.15
CA GLY A 206 10.23 21.28 -6.34
C GLY A 206 8.94 21.45 -5.53
N SER A 207 7.80 21.04 -6.10
CA SER A 207 6.47 21.11 -5.47
C SER A 207 6.36 20.25 -4.20
N VAL A 208 7.17 19.21 -4.05
CA VAL A 208 7.26 18.42 -2.81
C VAL A 208 7.76 19.28 -1.66
N TRP A 209 8.80 20.09 -1.89
CA TRP A 209 9.38 20.98 -0.88
C TRP A 209 8.48 22.17 -0.58
N GLU A 210 7.75 22.69 -1.57
CA GLU A 210 6.70 23.68 -1.37
C GLU A 210 5.58 23.15 -0.47
N ALA A 211 5.17 21.88 -0.66
CA ALA A 211 4.18 21.22 0.20
C ALA A 211 4.68 21.06 1.64
N PHE A 212 5.95 20.69 1.85
CA PHE A 212 6.56 20.61 3.18
C PHE A 212 6.57 21.97 3.88
N MET A 213 6.96 23.02 3.16
CA MET A 213 6.97 24.39 3.67
C MET A 213 5.57 24.85 4.06
N ALA A 214 4.57 24.63 3.21
CA ALA A 214 3.18 24.98 3.50
C ALA A 214 2.63 24.18 4.70
N ALA A 215 2.88 22.88 4.75
CA ALA A 215 2.44 22.02 5.87
C ALA A 215 3.00 22.49 7.22
N ALA A 216 4.28 22.86 7.24
CA ALA A 216 4.94 23.37 8.43
C ALA A 216 4.40 24.76 8.83
N HIS A 217 4.19 25.65 7.85
CA HIS A 217 3.62 27.00 8.08
C HIS A 217 2.24 26.93 8.73
N TYR A 218 1.35 26.08 8.21
CA TYR A 218 0.00 25.88 8.73
C TYR A 218 -0.07 24.93 9.93
N LYS A 219 1.08 24.40 10.41
CA LYS A 219 1.17 23.51 11.57
C LYS A 219 0.25 22.29 11.45
N LEU A 220 0.26 21.64 10.30
CA LEU A 220 -0.61 20.51 9.97
C LEU A 220 -0.14 19.23 10.69
N ASP A 221 -0.38 19.14 11.99
CA ASP A 221 0.04 17.99 12.80
C ASP A 221 -0.81 16.73 12.59
N ASN A 222 -1.87 16.84 11.81
CA ASN A 222 -2.69 15.76 11.28
C ASN A 222 -2.20 15.24 9.92
N LEU A 223 -1.04 15.69 9.42
CA LEU A 223 -0.44 15.27 8.15
C LEU A 223 0.85 14.49 8.39
N VAL A 224 0.92 13.33 7.75
CA VAL A 224 2.09 12.45 7.79
C VAL A 224 2.56 12.20 6.36
N PHE A 225 3.70 12.76 6.01
CA PHE A 225 4.42 12.40 4.79
C PHE A 225 5.23 11.13 5.05
N VAL A 226 5.07 10.13 4.23
CA VAL A 226 5.83 8.88 4.28
C VAL A 226 6.68 8.80 3.02
N ILE A 227 7.98 8.62 3.17
CA ILE A 227 8.91 8.59 2.04
C ILE A 227 9.45 7.17 1.91
N ASP A 228 9.04 6.47 0.85
CA ASP A 228 9.60 5.19 0.45
C ASP A 228 11.01 5.40 -0.10
N TYR A 229 12.00 5.41 0.82
CA TYR A 229 13.41 5.60 0.49
C TYR A 229 14.00 4.26 0.04
N ASN A 230 13.60 3.83 -1.17
CA ASN A 230 13.99 2.56 -1.76
C ASN A 230 15.29 2.61 -2.59
N LYS A 231 15.88 3.80 -2.73
CA LYS A 231 17.21 4.10 -3.29
C LYS A 231 17.34 4.00 -4.80
N VAL A 232 16.26 3.62 -5.51
CA VAL A 232 16.29 3.43 -6.96
C VAL A 232 15.13 4.17 -7.61
N GLN A 233 15.42 5.13 -8.45
CA GLN A 233 14.43 5.79 -9.29
C GLN A 233 14.26 5.10 -10.66
N ALA A 234 13.66 5.77 -11.66
CA ALA A 234 13.30 5.15 -12.93
C ALA A 234 14.49 4.56 -13.70
N LYS A 235 15.64 5.22 -13.68
CA LYS A 235 16.80 4.82 -14.53
C LYS A 235 18.04 4.45 -13.74
N GLY A 236 18.09 4.73 -12.44
CA GLY A 236 19.31 4.48 -11.68
C GLY A 236 19.14 4.69 -10.17
N LEU A 237 20.26 4.79 -9.49
CA LEU A 237 20.29 5.03 -8.04
C LEU A 237 20.06 6.52 -7.75
N VAL A 238 19.14 6.82 -6.85
CA VAL A 238 18.82 8.21 -6.45
C VAL A 238 20.09 9.00 -6.10
N ASN A 239 21.00 8.43 -5.32
CA ASN A 239 22.22 9.11 -4.90
C ASN A 239 23.26 9.32 -6.02
N LYS A 240 23.09 8.68 -7.20
CA LYS A 240 23.96 8.88 -8.37
C LYS A 240 23.34 9.82 -9.38
N ASP A 241 22.04 9.71 -9.59
CA ASP A 241 21.34 10.47 -10.61
C ASP A 241 21.05 11.91 -10.12
N MET A 242 20.37 12.04 -8.97
CA MET A 242 20.09 13.31 -8.31
C MET A 242 19.90 13.06 -6.81
N SER A 243 20.95 13.28 -6.03
CA SER A 243 20.93 13.01 -4.59
C SER A 243 20.01 13.96 -3.84
N ILE A 244 19.16 13.37 -3.00
CA ILE A 244 18.31 14.11 -2.06
C ILE A 244 18.94 14.23 -0.67
N GLU A 245 20.14 13.66 -0.46
CA GLU A 245 20.82 13.69 0.82
C GLU A 245 21.37 15.08 1.20
N PRO A 246 21.46 15.40 2.48
CA PRO A 246 20.95 14.65 3.64
C PRO A 246 19.46 14.86 3.83
N LEU A 247 18.64 13.84 3.50
CA LEU A 247 17.17 13.96 3.45
C LEU A 247 16.58 14.32 4.83
N ALA A 248 16.94 13.60 5.87
CA ALA A 248 16.41 13.82 7.21
C ALA A 248 16.68 15.25 7.71
N ASP A 249 17.86 15.81 7.45
CA ASP A 249 18.22 17.16 7.90
C ASP A 249 17.52 18.24 7.07
N LYS A 250 17.33 18.02 5.77
CA LYS A 250 16.51 18.90 4.93
C LYS A 250 15.07 18.94 5.47
N LEU A 251 14.44 17.80 5.75
CA LEU A 251 13.08 17.75 6.30
C LEU A 251 12.97 18.45 7.66
N LYS A 252 13.96 18.25 8.56
CA LYS A 252 14.03 18.99 9.82
C LYS A 252 14.15 20.50 9.61
N SER A 253 14.93 20.94 8.60
CA SER A 253 15.09 22.36 8.24
C SER A 253 13.80 22.99 7.76
N PHE A 254 12.89 22.20 7.15
CA PHE A 254 11.53 22.62 6.83
C PHE A 254 10.58 22.56 8.04
N ASN A 255 11.10 22.32 9.24
CA ASN A 255 10.34 22.27 10.50
C ASN A 255 9.35 21.09 10.60
N LEU A 256 9.62 19.98 9.91
CA LEU A 256 8.89 18.72 10.07
C LEU A 256 9.43 17.93 11.25
N LYS A 257 8.57 17.12 11.88
CA LYS A 257 8.98 16.11 12.85
C LYS A 257 9.38 14.85 12.08
N VAL A 258 10.68 14.53 12.13
CA VAL A 258 11.25 13.45 11.30
C VAL A 258 11.46 12.18 12.12
N TYR A 259 11.01 11.08 11.56
CA TYR A 259 11.25 9.71 12.02
C TYR A 259 11.91 8.95 10.88
N GLU A 260 12.74 7.99 11.21
CA GLU A 260 13.44 7.18 10.23
C GLU A 260 13.52 5.73 10.71
N THR A 261 13.20 4.76 9.84
CA THR A 261 13.36 3.35 10.12
C THR A 261 14.79 2.91 9.90
N GLN A 262 15.24 1.93 10.68
CA GLN A 262 16.47 1.17 10.37
C GLN A 262 16.20 0.19 9.23
N ASN A 263 15.01 -0.44 9.25
CA ASN A 263 14.55 -1.37 8.24
C ASN A 263 13.06 -1.12 7.93
N GLY A 264 12.77 -0.43 6.83
CA GLY A 264 11.39 -0.14 6.40
C GLY A 264 10.56 -1.38 6.03
N HIS A 265 11.14 -2.57 6.10
CA HIS A 265 10.46 -3.86 5.93
C HIS A 265 10.22 -4.59 7.25
N ASP A 266 10.59 -4.01 8.39
CA ASP A 266 10.28 -4.56 9.71
C ASP A 266 8.92 -4.05 10.18
N VAL A 267 7.92 -4.94 10.16
CA VAL A 267 6.55 -4.63 10.57
C VAL A 267 6.48 -4.15 12.01
N SER A 268 7.29 -4.72 12.90
CA SER A 268 7.33 -4.31 14.32
C SER A 268 7.83 -2.87 14.46
N GLU A 269 8.91 -2.53 13.76
CA GLU A 269 9.47 -1.17 13.75
C GLU A 269 8.48 -0.16 13.15
N LEU A 270 7.78 -0.54 12.07
CA LEU A 270 6.74 0.30 11.47
C LEU A 270 5.60 0.58 12.45
N ILE A 271 5.07 -0.45 13.12
CA ILE A 271 4.01 -0.29 14.14
C ILE A 271 4.47 0.67 15.24
N GLU A 272 5.69 0.49 15.76
CA GLU A 272 6.22 1.35 16.82
C GLU A 272 6.38 2.81 16.38
N ILE A 273 6.96 3.05 15.20
CA ILE A 273 7.16 4.40 14.68
C ILE A 273 5.83 5.09 14.43
N PHE A 274 4.90 4.44 13.73
CA PHE A 274 3.62 5.06 13.41
C PHE A 274 2.72 5.24 14.62
N THR A 275 2.82 4.39 15.64
CA THR A 275 2.17 4.63 16.93
C THR A 275 2.69 5.92 17.57
N ARG A 276 4.02 6.13 17.59
CA ARG A 276 4.62 7.38 18.11
C ARG A 276 4.19 8.61 17.30
N VAL A 277 4.11 8.48 15.98
CA VAL A 277 3.61 9.55 15.09
C VAL A 277 2.18 9.94 15.46
N GLY A 278 1.29 8.96 15.63
CA GLY A 278 -0.13 9.19 15.95
C GLY A 278 -0.36 9.85 17.31
N VAL A 279 0.41 9.44 18.32
CA VAL A 279 0.26 9.94 19.71
C VAL A 279 0.92 11.31 19.90
N GLN A 280 1.97 11.62 19.16
CA GLN A 280 2.81 12.79 19.38
C GLN A 280 2.50 13.98 18.46
N ARG A 281 1.23 14.28 18.19
CA ARG A 281 0.85 15.51 17.51
C ARG A 281 1.28 16.71 18.35
N GLN A 282 2.08 17.60 17.79
CA GLN A 282 2.69 18.74 18.50
C GLN A 282 2.69 20.03 17.65
N GLY A 283 1.66 20.25 16.85
CA GLY A 283 1.58 21.42 15.98
C GLY A 283 2.62 21.41 14.85
N LYS A 284 3.11 20.22 14.44
CA LYS A 284 4.05 20.06 13.32
C LYS A 284 3.65 18.86 12.47
N PRO A 285 3.73 18.95 11.15
CA PRO A 285 3.59 17.80 10.29
C PRO A 285 4.72 16.79 10.54
N SER A 286 4.42 15.51 10.36
CA SER A 286 5.41 14.44 10.49
C SER A 286 5.95 14.01 9.13
N ALA A 287 7.22 13.61 9.07
CA ALA A 287 7.81 12.91 7.95
C ALA A 287 8.42 11.59 8.46
N VAL A 288 8.09 10.49 7.81
CA VAL A 288 8.62 9.16 8.12
C VAL A 288 9.42 8.67 6.92
N ILE A 289 10.73 8.51 7.08
CA ILE A 289 11.62 7.96 6.06
C ILE A 289 11.66 6.44 6.25
N LEU A 290 11.16 5.71 5.27
CA LEU A 290 11.20 4.26 5.26
C LEU A 290 12.43 3.78 4.49
N ASN A 291 13.44 3.27 5.18
CA ASN A 291 14.61 2.66 4.55
C ASN A 291 14.24 1.29 3.97
N THR A 292 13.76 1.29 2.73
CA THR A 292 13.26 0.11 2.03
C THR A 292 14.22 -0.37 0.92
N ILE A 293 13.86 -1.45 0.28
CA ILE A 293 14.54 -2.03 -0.88
C ILE A 293 13.55 -2.10 -2.03
N LYS A 294 13.82 -1.38 -3.13
CA LYS A 294 13.01 -1.46 -4.35
C LYS A 294 12.95 -2.89 -4.84
N GLY A 295 11.75 -3.40 -5.15
CA GLY A 295 11.57 -4.76 -5.63
C GLY A 295 11.79 -5.85 -4.58
N LYS A 296 11.61 -5.55 -3.30
CA LYS A 296 11.83 -6.47 -2.16
C LYS A 296 11.17 -7.82 -2.36
N LYS A 297 11.89 -8.88 -2.02
CA LYS A 297 11.48 -10.30 -2.05
C LYS A 297 11.47 -10.97 -3.43
N VAL A 298 11.62 -10.23 -4.52
CA VAL A 298 11.80 -10.80 -5.86
C VAL A 298 13.21 -10.47 -6.35
N ARG A 299 14.04 -11.50 -6.48
CA ARG A 299 15.49 -11.35 -6.69
C ARG A 299 15.83 -10.50 -7.91
N GLU A 300 15.19 -10.73 -9.03
CA GLU A 300 15.50 -9.98 -10.25
C GLU A 300 15.02 -8.53 -10.23
N CYS A 301 14.04 -8.22 -9.35
CA CYS A 301 13.51 -6.86 -9.18
C CYS A 301 14.34 -6.05 -8.18
N GLN A 302 15.01 -6.70 -7.22
CA GLN A 302 15.69 -6.02 -6.12
C GLN A 302 16.80 -5.09 -6.61
N LEU A 303 16.64 -3.79 -6.30
CA LEU A 303 17.59 -2.73 -6.66
C LEU A 303 17.90 -2.66 -8.16
N ASN A 304 17.03 -3.21 -9.01
CA ASN A 304 17.20 -3.26 -10.44
C ASN A 304 16.29 -2.24 -11.13
N PRO A 305 16.83 -1.14 -11.70
CA PRO A 305 16.03 -0.11 -12.35
C PRO A 305 15.29 -0.61 -13.60
N ASN A 306 15.73 -1.70 -14.24
CA ASN A 306 15.04 -2.28 -15.39
C ASN A 306 13.64 -2.80 -15.05
N TRP A 307 13.38 -3.06 -13.76
CA TRP A 307 12.07 -3.46 -13.23
C TRP A 307 11.29 -2.28 -12.65
N HIS A 308 11.64 -1.05 -13.02
CA HIS A 308 10.81 0.11 -12.65
C HIS A 308 9.45 0.05 -13.32
N THR A 309 9.42 -0.14 -14.66
CA THR A 309 8.20 -0.29 -15.46
C THR A 309 8.30 -1.60 -16.22
N SER A 310 7.73 -2.66 -15.69
CA SER A 310 7.74 -4.00 -16.28
C SER A 310 6.75 -4.91 -15.54
N ALA A 311 6.53 -6.11 -16.09
CA ALA A 311 5.75 -7.17 -15.45
C ALA A 311 6.31 -8.53 -15.86
N PRO A 312 6.02 -9.63 -15.15
CA PRO A 312 6.28 -10.97 -15.66
C PRO A 312 5.56 -11.15 -17.00
N ARG A 313 6.30 -11.67 -18.00
CA ARG A 313 5.77 -11.80 -19.36
C ARG A 313 5.18 -13.16 -19.67
N SER A 314 5.22 -14.07 -18.72
CA SER A 314 4.62 -15.40 -18.83
C SER A 314 4.16 -15.91 -17.47
N ILE A 315 3.30 -16.93 -17.49
CA ILE A 315 2.83 -17.61 -16.29
C ILE A 315 3.99 -18.25 -15.54
N GLU A 316 4.96 -18.79 -16.25
CA GLU A 316 6.17 -19.42 -15.67
C GLU A 316 7.01 -18.38 -14.93
N ALA A 317 7.23 -17.21 -15.52
CA ALA A 317 7.97 -16.12 -14.88
C ALA A 317 7.26 -15.64 -13.60
N ALA A 318 5.94 -15.49 -13.64
CA ALA A 318 5.14 -15.15 -12.47
C ALA A 318 5.20 -16.26 -11.41
N GLY A 319 5.17 -17.52 -11.81
CA GLY A 319 5.30 -18.67 -10.92
C GLY A 319 6.63 -18.64 -10.15
N VAL A 320 7.73 -18.27 -10.82
CA VAL A 320 9.05 -18.09 -10.15
C VAL A 320 8.98 -17.00 -9.08
N TRP A 321 8.36 -15.85 -9.38
CA TRP A 321 8.22 -14.76 -8.40
C TRP A 321 7.35 -15.15 -7.22
N LEU A 322 6.23 -15.83 -7.47
CA LEU A 322 5.34 -16.31 -6.43
C LEU A 322 6.02 -17.39 -5.56
N GLU A 323 6.86 -18.24 -6.13
CA GLU A 323 7.66 -19.21 -5.38
C GLU A 323 8.72 -18.52 -4.51
N GLU A 324 9.43 -17.50 -5.02
CA GLU A 324 10.37 -16.71 -4.21
C GLU A 324 9.69 -16.02 -3.02
N LEU A 325 8.50 -15.46 -3.21
CA LEU A 325 7.70 -14.88 -2.14
C LEU A 325 7.29 -15.94 -1.10
N TRP A 326 6.85 -17.11 -1.57
CA TRP A 326 6.43 -18.20 -0.68
C TRP A 326 7.61 -18.78 0.10
N ASP A 327 8.76 -18.99 -0.51
CA ASP A 327 9.97 -19.50 0.16
C ASP A 327 10.45 -18.56 1.27
N GLN A 328 10.38 -17.25 1.04
CA GLN A 328 10.87 -16.25 1.99
C GLN A 328 9.88 -15.97 3.13
N ASP A 329 8.59 -15.89 2.85
CA ASP A 329 7.57 -15.48 3.81
C ASP A 329 6.44 -16.49 3.94
N GLY A 330 5.85 -16.96 2.86
CA GLY A 330 4.66 -17.82 2.87
C GLY A 330 4.83 -19.07 3.73
N ARG A 331 5.98 -19.74 3.59
CA ARG A 331 6.33 -20.92 4.40
C ARG A 331 6.38 -20.60 5.89
N ARG A 332 7.08 -19.52 6.27
CA ARG A 332 7.21 -19.05 7.66
C ARG A 332 5.86 -18.64 8.25
N LEU A 333 5.02 -18.06 7.46
CA LEU A 333 3.68 -17.57 7.83
C LEU A 333 2.63 -18.68 7.86
N GLY A 334 2.97 -19.89 7.40
CA GLY A 334 2.08 -21.06 7.40
C GLY A 334 1.12 -21.10 6.21
N ILE A 335 1.44 -20.40 5.12
CA ILE A 335 0.68 -20.46 3.87
C ILE A 335 0.99 -21.78 3.15
N PRO A 336 -0.03 -22.60 2.81
CA PRO A 336 0.18 -23.83 2.05
C PRO A 336 0.81 -23.56 0.69
N LYS A 337 1.72 -24.44 0.24
CA LYS A 337 2.32 -24.31 -1.10
C LYS A 337 1.26 -24.32 -2.21
N ALA A 338 0.21 -25.10 -2.03
CA ALA A 338 -0.94 -25.14 -2.93
C ALA A 338 -1.65 -23.79 -3.14
N PHE A 339 -1.47 -22.82 -2.24
CA PHE A 339 -2.05 -21.48 -2.40
C PHE A 339 -1.38 -20.72 -3.56
N HIS A 340 -0.04 -20.67 -3.59
CA HIS A 340 0.65 -19.96 -4.69
C HIS A 340 0.52 -20.73 -6.01
N GLU A 341 0.49 -22.07 -5.99
CA GLU A 341 0.23 -22.88 -7.16
C GLU A 341 -1.17 -22.59 -7.74
N ALA A 342 -2.19 -22.50 -6.87
CA ALA A 342 -3.53 -22.11 -7.26
C ALA A 342 -3.60 -20.68 -7.78
N LEU A 343 -2.90 -19.72 -7.16
CA LEU A 343 -2.84 -18.34 -7.63
C LEU A 343 -2.16 -18.24 -9.00
N THR A 344 -1.06 -19.00 -9.21
CA THR A 344 -0.40 -19.10 -10.51
C THR A 344 -1.35 -19.68 -11.57
N GLY A 345 -2.14 -20.70 -11.21
CA GLY A 345 -3.13 -21.30 -12.09
C GLY A 345 -4.31 -20.40 -12.47
N LEU A 346 -4.50 -19.30 -11.73
CA LEU A 346 -5.52 -18.27 -12.04
C LEU A 346 -5.00 -17.15 -12.95
N ILE A 347 -3.71 -17.17 -13.30
CA ILE A 347 -3.14 -16.16 -14.21
C ILE A 347 -3.70 -16.37 -15.60
N GLU A 348 -4.35 -15.35 -16.10
CA GLU A 348 -4.83 -15.24 -17.47
C GLU A 348 -4.31 -13.92 -18.02
N ILE A 349 -3.41 -13.98 -19.00
CA ILE A 349 -2.87 -12.78 -19.65
C ILE A 349 -3.98 -12.19 -20.50
N VAL A 350 -4.48 -11.05 -20.04
CA VAL A 350 -5.52 -10.27 -20.75
C VAL A 350 -4.77 -9.23 -21.59
N PRO A 351 -4.70 -9.40 -22.92
CA PRO A 351 -4.04 -8.39 -23.75
C PRO A 351 -4.78 -7.05 -23.57
N PRO A 352 -4.05 -5.92 -23.46
CA PRO A 352 -4.70 -4.63 -23.53
C PRO A 352 -5.47 -4.54 -24.86
N GLU A 353 -6.77 -4.24 -24.80
CA GLU A 353 -7.62 -4.09 -25.99
C GLU A 353 -7.24 -2.88 -26.86
N HIS A 354 -6.01 -2.37 -26.72
CA HIS A 354 -5.53 -1.20 -27.45
C HIS A 354 -5.36 -1.40 -28.95
N ASP A 355 -5.41 -2.64 -29.45
CA ASP A 355 -5.12 -2.96 -30.86
C ASP A 355 -6.35 -3.30 -31.69
N ASN A 356 -7.57 -3.01 -31.22
CA ASN A 356 -8.74 -3.15 -32.09
C ASN A 356 -9.26 -1.78 -32.53
N PRO A 357 -8.74 -1.22 -33.66
CA PRO A 357 -9.20 0.07 -34.21
C PRO A 357 -10.68 0.07 -34.59
N ASP A 358 -11.28 -1.09 -34.82
CA ASP A 358 -12.70 -1.20 -35.21
C ASP A 358 -13.63 -0.94 -34.02
N LYS A 359 -13.25 -1.29 -32.80
CA LYS A 359 -14.04 -0.98 -31.57
C LYS A 359 -13.98 0.49 -31.17
N ILE A 360 -12.98 1.25 -31.63
CA ILE A 360 -12.89 2.70 -31.36
C ILE A 360 -13.93 3.47 -32.19
N GLN A 361 -14.24 3.01 -33.40
CA GLN A 361 -15.22 3.65 -34.27
C GLN A 361 -16.68 3.41 -33.82
N GLU A 362 -16.99 2.25 -33.23
CA GLU A 362 -18.34 1.95 -32.72
C GLU A 362 -18.72 2.77 -31.47
N LYS A 363 -17.75 3.25 -30.68
CA LYS A 363 -18.04 4.09 -29.50
C LYS A 363 -18.10 5.60 -29.82
N GLN A 364 -17.76 6.04 -31.03
CA GLN A 364 -17.83 7.44 -31.48
C GLN A 364 -19.03 7.72 -32.38
N ALA A 365 -19.85 6.71 -32.72
CA ALA A 365 -21.10 6.80 -33.44
C ALA A 365 -22.30 6.68 -32.48
#